data_6a939245c161a9c649f27469dc1ccd36
#
_entry.id   6a939245c161a9c649f27469dc1ccd36
#
_cell.length_a   1.000
_cell.length_b   1.000
_cell.length_c   1.000
_cell.angle_alpha   90.00
_cell.angle_beta   90.00
_cell.angle_gamma   90.00
#
_symmetry.space_group_name_H-M   'P 1'
#
loop_
_entity.id
_entity.type
_entity.pdbx_description
1 polymer ?
#
loop_
_entity_poly.entity_id
_entity_poly.type
_entity_poly.pdbx_seq_one_letter_code
_entity_poly.pdbx_strand_id
1 'polypeptide(L)'
;MNFLIPFLILITVVVFIHEYGHYYFAKKYGVGVTDFSIGFGREIFGWNDKSGTRWKICWIPLGGYVKFFGDRNVFSQSEQQELVNLYDEKDRKKLFILKPLYQRAIIVAAGPLANFILAILIFTIINLFVGKDFTPAIIGEVQKDSPAFVSGFKKNDKILFIDDKKVESILEVSTLINISTSEQIEFIILRDNQELSIFVKPNLVDGKDAFGNY
;
A
#
# COMPACT_ATOMS: atom_id res chain seq x y z
N MET A 1 14.80 -16.41 5.69
CA MET A 1 15.00 -16.24 4.23
C MET A 1 13.71 -16.22 3.41
N ASN A 2 12.57 -16.64 3.95
CA ASN A 2 11.33 -16.82 3.17
C ASN A 2 10.62 -15.50 2.76
N PHE A 3 10.96 -14.35 3.36
CA PHE A 3 10.31 -13.06 3.07
C PHE A 3 11.00 -12.23 2.00
N LEU A 4 12.28 -12.49 1.69
CA LEU A 4 13.05 -11.66 0.76
C LEU A 4 12.51 -11.75 -0.67
N ILE A 5 12.22 -12.95 -1.16
CA ILE A 5 11.73 -13.18 -2.52
C ILE A 5 10.35 -12.53 -2.72
N PRO A 6 9.33 -12.79 -1.85
CA PRO A 6 8.04 -12.11 -1.96
C PRO A 6 8.16 -10.58 -1.88
N PHE A 7 9.03 -10.06 -1.02
CA PHE A 7 9.28 -8.63 -0.93
C PHE A 7 9.85 -8.05 -2.23
N LEU A 8 10.86 -8.71 -2.83
CA LEU A 8 11.44 -8.26 -4.10
C LEU A 8 10.44 -8.29 -5.25
N ILE A 9 9.57 -9.30 -5.29
CA ILE A 9 8.49 -9.39 -6.28
C ILE A 9 7.52 -8.23 -6.08
N LEU A 10 7.06 -8.02 -4.84
CA LEU A 10 6.11 -6.96 -4.53
C LEU A 10 6.65 -5.58 -4.92
N ILE A 11 7.87 -5.25 -4.48
CA ILE A 11 8.47 -3.94 -4.77
C ILE A 11 8.68 -3.74 -6.28
N THR A 12 9.06 -4.80 -7.00
CA THR A 12 9.22 -4.75 -8.47
C THR A 12 7.90 -4.41 -9.15
N VAL A 13 6.79 -5.04 -8.73
CA VAL A 13 5.45 -4.75 -9.30
C VAL A 13 5.02 -3.33 -9.00
N VAL A 14 5.17 -2.88 -7.74
CA VAL A 14 4.79 -1.53 -7.31
C VAL A 14 5.59 -0.47 -8.08
N VAL A 15 6.90 -0.67 -8.21
CA VAL A 15 7.78 0.24 -8.96
C VAL A 15 7.44 0.23 -10.44
N PHE A 16 7.22 -0.94 -11.03
CA PHE A 16 6.82 -1.04 -12.44
C PHE A 16 5.55 -0.22 -12.72
N ILE A 17 4.52 -0.36 -11.91
CA ILE A 17 3.25 0.37 -12.07
C ILE A 17 3.45 1.88 -11.88
N HIS A 18 4.29 2.27 -10.91
CA HIS A 18 4.66 3.66 -10.67
C HIS A 18 5.31 4.29 -11.92
N GLU A 19 6.37 3.68 -12.41
CA GLU A 19 7.11 4.16 -13.58
C GLU A 19 6.24 4.12 -14.85
N TYR A 20 5.37 3.09 -14.96
CA TYR A 20 4.43 2.99 -16.07
C TYR A 20 3.41 4.14 -16.08
N GLY A 21 3.00 4.62 -14.91
CA GLY A 21 2.17 5.82 -14.79
C GLY A 21 2.84 7.04 -15.45
N HIS A 22 4.08 7.32 -15.10
CA HIS A 22 4.87 8.41 -15.71
C HIS A 22 5.03 8.21 -17.23
N TYR A 23 5.41 7.02 -17.64
CA TYR A 23 5.59 6.66 -19.04
C TYR A 23 4.31 6.87 -19.86
N TYR A 24 3.17 6.35 -19.39
CA TYR A 24 1.91 6.43 -20.10
C TYR A 24 1.48 7.88 -20.38
N PHE A 25 1.49 8.73 -19.36
CA PHE A 25 1.10 10.13 -19.52
C PHE A 25 2.15 10.95 -20.28
N ALA A 26 3.43 10.65 -20.16
CA ALA A 26 4.48 11.24 -20.98
C ALA A 26 4.21 10.97 -22.47
N LYS A 27 3.97 9.73 -22.84
CA LYS A 27 3.65 9.34 -24.23
C LYS A 27 2.34 9.98 -24.70
N LYS A 28 1.30 9.99 -23.85
CA LYS A 28 0.00 10.61 -24.17
C LYS A 28 0.11 12.09 -24.50
N TYR A 29 1.00 12.83 -23.82
CA TYR A 29 1.24 14.24 -24.09
C TYR A 29 2.37 14.51 -25.07
N GLY A 30 2.88 13.47 -25.74
CA GLY A 30 3.93 13.60 -26.74
C GLY A 30 5.27 14.01 -26.18
N VAL A 31 5.55 13.66 -24.91
CA VAL A 31 6.90 13.72 -24.34
C VAL A 31 7.70 12.53 -24.85
N GLY A 32 8.90 12.77 -25.33
CA GLY A 32 9.81 11.69 -25.71
C GLY A 32 10.29 10.92 -24.49
N VAL A 33 10.30 9.61 -24.55
CA VAL A 33 10.87 8.74 -23.52
C VAL A 33 11.99 7.94 -24.16
N THR A 34 13.20 8.08 -23.62
CA THR A 34 14.38 7.35 -24.12
C THR A 34 14.54 6.00 -23.46
N ASP A 35 14.32 5.93 -22.15
CA ASP A 35 14.51 4.71 -21.38
C ASP A 35 13.36 4.49 -20.40
N PHE A 36 12.97 3.24 -20.28
CA PHE A 36 12.10 2.71 -19.23
C PHE A 36 12.83 1.56 -18.57
N SER A 37 13.19 1.70 -17.30
CA SER A 37 13.99 0.71 -16.58
C SER A 37 13.27 0.16 -15.37
N ILE A 38 13.29 -1.16 -15.24
CA ILE A 38 12.96 -1.88 -14.01
C ILE A 38 14.28 -2.25 -13.34
N GLY A 39 14.52 -1.70 -12.16
CA GLY A 39 15.78 -1.86 -11.45
C GLY A 39 16.84 -0.84 -11.87
N PHE A 40 17.98 -0.94 -11.19
CA PHE A 40 19.16 -0.11 -11.41
C PHE A 40 20.38 -0.95 -11.78
N GLY A 41 21.42 -0.27 -12.24
CA GLY A 41 22.72 -0.87 -12.56
C GLY A 41 22.80 -1.41 -13.98
N ARG A 42 23.55 -2.51 -14.15
CA ARG A 42 23.80 -3.09 -15.47
C ARG A 42 22.54 -3.74 -16.03
N GLU A 43 22.24 -3.46 -17.30
CA GLU A 43 21.17 -4.10 -18.06
C GLU A 43 21.43 -5.61 -18.19
N ILE A 44 20.42 -6.44 -17.83
CA ILE A 44 20.43 -7.89 -18.03
C ILE A 44 19.75 -8.18 -19.38
N PHE A 45 18.60 -7.55 -19.60
CA PHE A 45 17.79 -7.75 -20.78
C PHE A 45 17.09 -6.44 -21.18
N GLY A 46 16.94 -6.19 -22.47
CA GLY A 46 16.21 -5.02 -22.94
C GLY A 46 15.87 -5.09 -24.42
N TRP A 47 14.86 -4.32 -24.80
CA TRP A 47 14.39 -4.19 -26.17
C TRP A 47 13.94 -2.75 -26.44
N ASN A 48 13.87 -2.38 -27.71
CA ASN A 48 13.31 -1.10 -28.12
C ASN A 48 11.86 -1.29 -28.57
N ASP A 49 10.97 -0.43 -28.10
CA ASP A 49 9.61 -0.40 -28.58
C ASP A 49 9.50 0.34 -29.92
N LYS A 50 8.31 0.29 -30.54
CA LYS A 50 8.05 0.98 -31.82
C LYS A 50 8.16 2.50 -31.75
N SER A 51 8.15 3.07 -30.56
CA SER A 51 8.24 4.51 -30.30
C SER A 51 9.68 4.98 -30.01
N GLY A 52 10.65 4.07 -30.06
CA GLY A 52 12.06 4.34 -29.81
C GLY A 52 12.45 4.33 -28.33
N THR A 53 11.57 3.92 -27.42
CA THR A 53 11.91 3.78 -26.00
C THR A 53 12.66 2.48 -25.76
N ARG A 54 13.80 2.54 -25.08
CA ARG A 54 14.56 1.39 -24.61
C ARG A 54 13.97 0.87 -23.31
N TRP A 55 13.33 -0.28 -23.33
CA TRP A 55 12.88 -1.02 -22.14
C TRP A 55 14.00 -1.88 -21.61
N LYS A 56 14.26 -1.79 -20.28
CA LYS A 56 15.38 -2.47 -19.64
C LYS A 56 14.96 -3.16 -18.35
N ILE A 57 15.58 -4.31 -18.10
CA ILE A 57 15.56 -5.00 -16.82
C ILE A 57 17.00 -5.03 -16.33
N CYS A 58 17.22 -4.47 -15.14
CA CYS A 58 18.54 -4.30 -14.54
C CYS A 58 18.77 -5.23 -13.34
N TRP A 59 20.04 -5.36 -12.95
CA TRP A 59 20.47 -6.32 -11.92
C TRP A 59 19.90 -6.07 -10.52
N ILE A 60 19.68 -4.81 -10.14
CA ILE A 60 19.22 -4.45 -8.80
C ILE A 60 17.73 -4.15 -8.85
N PRO A 61 16.84 -5.08 -8.42
CA PRO A 61 15.39 -4.94 -8.57
C PRO A 61 14.76 -4.02 -7.49
N LEU A 62 15.51 -3.05 -6.99
CA LEU A 62 15.10 -2.10 -5.95
C LEU A 62 14.82 -0.73 -6.54
N GLY A 63 13.81 -0.62 -7.40
CA GLY A 63 13.46 0.64 -8.03
C GLY A 63 13.31 0.55 -9.54
N GLY A 64 13.24 1.72 -10.18
CA GLY A 64 13.14 1.87 -11.62
C GLY A 64 13.27 3.33 -11.99
N TYR A 65 13.18 3.64 -13.27
CA TYR A 65 13.13 5.02 -13.75
C TYR A 65 12.58 5.11 -15.16
N VAL A 66 11.96 6.25 -15.42
CA VAL A 66 11.61 6.70 -16.78
C VAL A 66 12.52 7.89 -17.13
N LYS A 67 13.28 7.78 -18.19
CA LYS A 67 14.12 8.87 -18.67
C LYS A 67 13.45 9.57 -19.83
N PHE A 68 13.20 10.85 -19.67
CA PHE A 68 12.63 11.67 -20.72
C PHE A 68 13.67 12.11 -21.74
N PHE A 69 13.22 12.36 -22.95
CA PHE A 69 14.07 12.92 -24.01
C PHE A 69 14.55 14.31 -23.60
N GLY A 70 15.86 14.53 -23.72
CA GLY A 70 16.49 15.78 -23.32
C GLY A 70 16.58 15.99 -21.82
N ASP A 71 16.33 14.95 -21.01
CA ASP A 71 16.46 15.02 -19.55
C ASP A 71 17.94 15.17 -19.17
N ARG A 72 18.30 16.38 -18.78
CA ARG A 72 19.56 16.77 -18.19
C ARG A 72 19.24 17.46 -16.87
N ASN A 73 20.11 17.35 -15.90
CA ASN A 73 19.98 18.08 -14.62
C ASN A 73 20.15 19.59 -14.84
N VAL A 74 19.11 20.22 -15.35
CA VAL A 74 19.09 21.63 -15.74
C VAL A 74 18.36 22.40 -14.65
N PHE A 75 19.12 23.11 -13.81
CA PHE A 75 18.59 23.83 -12.64
C PHE A 75 18.37 25.31 -12.88
N SER A 76 18.94 25.90 -13.94
CA SER A 76 18.84 27.34 -14.24
C SER A 76 18.07 27.61 -15.53
N GLN A 77 17.49 28.83 -15.64
CA GLN A 77 16.81 29.25 -16.86
C GLN A 77 17.74 29.35 -18.08
N SER A 78 19.01 29.76 -17.85
CA SER A 78 20.03 29.84 -18.91
C SER A 78 20.32 28.44 -19.51
N GLU A 79 20.50 27.42 -18.64
CA GLU A 79 20.72 26.05 -19.08
C GLU A 79 19.50 25.47 -19.80
N GLN A 80 18.27 25.86 -19.41
CA GLN A 80 17.05 25.48 -20.12
C GLN A 80 17.00 26.07 -21.52
N GLN A 81 17.39 27.33 -21.70
CA GLN A 81 17.46 27.97 -23.02
C GLN A 81 18.54 27.35 -23.90
N GLU A 82 19.71 27.04 -23.37
CA GLU A 82 20.76 26.34 -24.09
C GLU A 82 20.27 24.97 -24.54
N LEU A 83 19.61 24.22 -23.66
CA LEU A 83 19.04 22.91 -23.98
C LEU A 83 18.01 23.02 -25.12
N VAL A 84 17.12 24.00 -25.10
CA VAL A 84 16.14 24.22 -26.15
C VAL A 84 16.80 24.55 -27.50
N ASN A 85 17.90 25.29 -27.48
CA ASN A 85 18.63 25.67 -28.70
C ASN A 85 19.40 24.51 -29.34
N LEU A 86 19.67 23.43 -28.60
CA LEU A 86 20.35 22.25 -29.09
C LEU A 86 19.45 21.37 -29.98
N TYR A 87 18.11 21.55 -29.93
CA TYR A 87 17.16 20.67 -30.61
C TYR A 87 16.40 21.39 -31.71
N ASP A 88 16.08 20.66 -32.80
CA ASP A 88 15.22 21.13 -33.87
C ASP A 88 13.79 21.31 -33.40
N GLU A 89 13.00 22.07 -34.13
CA GLU A 89 11.60 22.39 -33.79
C GLU A 89 10.72 21.16 -33.54
N LYS A 90 10.95 20.06 -34.25
CA LYS A 90 10.26 18.78 -34.09
C LYS A 90 10.62 18.11 -32.74
N ASP A 91 11.88 18.16 -32.35
CA ASP A 91 12.37 17.53 -31.14
C ASP A 91 12.08 18.39 -29.89
N ARG A 92 12.03 19.72 -30.03
CA ARG A 92 11.55 20.63 -28.97
C ARG A 92 10.17 20.25 -28.46
N LYS A 93 9.26 19.84 -29.36
CA LYS A 93 7.91 19.38 -28.98
C LYS A 93 7.89 18.15 -28.10
N LYS A 94 8.97 17.38 -28.05
CA LYS A 94 9.14 16.16 -27.23
C LYS A 94 9.73 16.44 -25.85
N LEU A 95 10.24 17.66 -25.60
CA LEU A 95 10.88 18.02 -24.34
C LEU A 95 9.84 18.19 -23.23
N PHE A 96 10.05 17.50 -22.11
CA PHE A 96 9.18 17.60 -20.93
C PHE A 96 9.09 19.03 -20.41
N ILE A 97 10.21 19.74 -20.35
CA ILE A 97 10.29 21.12 -19.80
C ILE A 97 9.47 22.14 -20.58
N LEU A 98 9.24 21.91 -21.89
CA LEU A 98 8.48 22.79 -22.75
C LEU A 98 6.97 22.49 -22.75
N LYS A 99 6.52 21.44 -22.05
CA LYS A 99 5.09 21.15 -21.93
C LYS A 99 4.41 22.13 -20.97
N PRO A 100 3.13 22.44 -21.21
CA PRO A 100 2.33 23.22 -20.27
C PRO A 100 2.40 22.67 -18.85
N LEU A 101 2.31 23.56 -17.85
CA LEU A 101 2.46 23.20 -16.45
C LEU A 101 1.51 22.06 -16.03
N TYR A 102 0.25 22.09 -16.46
CA TYR A 102 -0.73 21.05 -16.13
C TYR A 102 -0.32 19.66 -16.66
N GLN A 103 0.27 19.59 -17.88
CA GLN A 103 0.75 18.33 -18.44
C GLN A 103 1.92 17.78 -17.65
N ARG A 104 2.87 18.64 -17.28
CA ARG A 104 4.00 18.29 -16.42
C ARG A 104 3.53 17.79 -15.05
N ALA A 105 2.58 18.52 -14.45
CA ALA A 105 2.00 18.14 -13.16
C ALA A 105 1.30 16.76 -13.22
N ILE A 106 0.53 16.51 -14.28
CA ILE A 106 -0.12 15.20 -14.48
C ILE A 106 0.91 14.09 -14.67
N ILE A 107 1.95 14.31 -15.49
CA ILE A 107 3.01 13.32 -15.69
C ILE A 107 3.69 12.98 -14.35
N VAL A 108 4.04 13.99 -13.55
CA VAL A 108 4.68 13.77 -12.25
C VAL A 108 3.75 13.08 -11.24
N ALA A 109 2.48 13.47 -11.21
CA ALA A 109 1.50 12.85 -10.30
C ALA A 109 1.08 11.43 -10.73
N ALA A 110 1.27 11.07 -12.00
CA ALA A 110 0.77 9.82 -12.57
C ALA A 110 1.40 8.56 -11.93
N GLY A 111 2.67 8.62 -11.52
CA GLY A 111 3.33 7.52 -10.81
C GLY A 111 2.63 7.19 -9.49
N PRO A 112 2.57 8.11 -8.53
CA PRO A 112 1.85 7.90 -7.27
C PRO A 112 0.38 7.51 -7.48
N LEU A 113 -0.34 8.18 -8.41
CA LEU A 113 -1.73 7.86 -8.72
C LEU A 113 -1.92 6.43 -9.25
N ALA A 114 -1.00 5.94 -10.07
CA ALA A 114 -1.02 4.56 -10.56
C ALA A 114 -0.91 3.55 -9.41
N ASN A 115 -0.08 3.84 -8.40
CA ASN A 115 0.03 3.00 -7.20
C ASN A 115 -1.23 3.05 -6.34
N PHE A 116 -1.90 4.20 -6.22
CA PHE A 116 -3.21 4.28 -5.57
C PHE A 116 -4.25 3.42 -6.28
N ILE A 117 -4.32 3.48 -7.60
CA ILE A 117 -5.22 2.65 -8.39
C ILE A 117 -4.90 1.17 -8.18
N LEU A 118 -3.63 0.79 -8.21
CA LEU A 118 -3.18 -0.58 -7.95
C LEU A 118 -3.62 -1.04 -6.54
N ALA A 119 -3.44 -0.22 -5.52
CA ALA A 119 -3.86 -0.54 -4.16
C ALA A 119 -5.37 -0.75 -4.06
N ILE A 120 -6.18 0.15 -4.63
CA ILE A 120 -7.65 0.01 -4.68
C ILE A 120 -8.03 -1.29 -5.38
N LEU A 121 -7.40 -1.60 -6.51
CA LEU A 121 -7.68 -2.82 -7.29
C LEU A 121 -7.35 -4.08 -6.48
N ILE A 122 -6.19 -4.13 -5.83
CA ILE A 122 -5.78 -5.26 -4.99
C ILE A 122 -6.75 -5.45 -3.83
N PHE A 123 -7.08 -4.37 -3.08
CA PHE A 123 -8.02 -4.45 -1.98
C PHE A 123 -9.42 -4.86 -2.45
N THR A 124 -9.87 -4.38 -3.60
CA THR A 124 -11.15 -4.79 -4.18
C THR A 124 -11.14 -6.28 -4.50
N ILE A 125 -10.09 -6.78 -5.14
CA ILE A 125 -9.94 -8.21 -5.46
C ILE A 125 -9.94 -9.05 -4.18
N ILE A 126 -9.14 -8.66 -3.18
CA ILE A 126 -9.10 -9.38 -1.90
C ILE A 126 -10.49 -9.42 -1.27
N ASN A 127 -11.20 -8.29 -1.19
CA ASN A 127 -12.54 -8.26 -0.61
C ASN A 127 -13.57 -9.08 -1.41
N LEU A 128 -13.44 -9.17 -2.74
CA LEU A 128 -14.33 -9.96 -3.58
C LEU A 128 -14.10 -11.47 -3.43
N PHE A 129 -12.85 -11.91 -3.30
CA PHE A 129 -12.51 -13.34 -3.30
C PHE A 129 -12.32 -13.92 -1.90
N VAL A 130 -11.76 -13.17 -0.97
CA VAL A 130 -11.55 -13.62 0.41
C VAL A 130 -12.75 -13.27 1.28
N GLY A 131 -13.42 -12.14 0.96
CA GLY A 131 -14.54 -11.63 1.75
C GLY A 131 -14.07 -10.95 3.04
N LYS A 132 -15.01 -10.40 3.79
CA LYS A 132 -14.81 -9.95 5.16
C LYS A 132 -15.02 -11.15 6.08
N ASP A 133 -14.11 -11.39 7.01
CA ASP A 133 -14.28 -12.42 8.03
C ASP A 133 -15.40 -11.98 8.99
N PHE A 134 -16.55 -12.63 8.88
CA PHE A 134 -17.71 -12.44 9.75
C PHE A 134 -17.81 -13.54 10.80
N THR A 135 -16.70 -14.20 11.15
CA THR A 135 -16.73 -15.18 12.24
C THR A 135 -17.33 -14.52 13.48
N PRO A 136 -18.49 -14.98 13.95
CA PRO A 136 -19.17 -14.34 15.07
C PRO A 136 -18.28 -14.30 16.30
N ALA A 137 -18.37 -13.22 17.06
CA ALA A 137 -17.62 -13.06 18.31
C ALA A 137 -18.22 -13.93 19.42
N ILE A 138 -18.07 -15.26 19.30
CA ILE A 138 -18.54 -16.26 20.26
C ILE A 138 -17.35 -16.80 21.03
N ILE A 139 -17.44 -16.84 22.34
CA ILE A 139 -16.42 -17.36 23.22
C ILE A 139 -16.37 -18.88 23.14
N GLY A 140 -15.28 -19.41 22.60
CA GLY A 140 -15.05 -20.87 22.50
C GLY A 140 -14.64 -21.49 23.83
N GLU A 141 -13.70 -20.86 24.51
CA GLU A 141 -13.18 -21.32 25.80
C GLU A 141 -12.68 -20.12 26.61
N VAL A 142 -12.84 -20.19 27.93
CA VAL A 142 -12.34 -19.18 28.87
C VAL A 142 -11.22 -19.81 29.70
N GLN A 143 -10.02 -19.23 29.61
CA GLN A 143 -8.88 -19.73 30.39
C GLN A 143 -9.11 -19.46 31.88
N LYS A 144 -8.83 -20.45 32.71
CA LYS A 144 -8.87 -20.29 34.19
C LYS A 144 -7.93 -19.18 34.60
N ASP A 145 -8.33 -18.42 35.62
CA ASP A 145 -7.56 -17.31 36.19
C ASP A 145 -7.30 -16.12 35.25
N SER A 146 -7.91 -16.13 34.05
CA SER A 146 -7.89 -14.98 33.15
C SER A 146 -8.82 -13.86 33.63
N PRO A 147 -8.59 -12.59 33.23
CA PRO A 147 -9.52 -11.49 33.48
C PRO A 147 -10.95 -11.80 33.00
N ALA A 148 -11.09 -12.47 31.88
CA ALA A 148 -12.39 -12.89 31.36
C ALA A 148 -13.07 -13.91 32.28
N PHE A 149 -12.32 -14.88 32.80
CA PHE A 149 -12.85 -15.86 33.77
C PHE A 149 -13.32 -15.20 35.07
N VAL A 150 -12.50 -14.33 35.62
CA VAL A 150 -12.82 -13.58 36.86
C VAL A 150 -14.04 -12.68 36.67
N SER A 151 -14.20 -12.08 35.51
CA SER A 151 -15.36 -11.24 35.17
C SER A 151 -16.62 -12.02 34.85
N GLY A 152 -16.57 -13.36 34.78
CA GLY A 152 -17.73 -14.21 34.66
C GLY A 152 -18.15 -14.54 33.20
N PHE A 153 -17.27 -14.40 32.23
CA PHE A 153 -17.50 -14.93 30.89
C PHE A 153 -17.61 -16.44 30.89
N LYS A 154 -18.44 -16.96 30.00
CA LYS A 154 -18.65 -18.41 29.82
C LYS A 154 -18.49 -18.79 28.35
N LYS A 155 -18.29 -20.07 28.12
CA LYS A 155 -18.32 -20.66 26.79
C LYS A 155 -19.71 -20.42 26.15
N ASN A 156 -19.71 -20.09 24.87
CA ASN A 156 -20.87 -19.76 24.04
C ASN A 156 -21.46 -18.37 24.28
N ASP A 157 -20.88 -17.51 25.11
CA ASP A 157 -21.25 -16.11 25.17
C ASP A 157 -20.96 -15.46 23.82
N LYS A 158 -21.95 -14.76 23.26
CA LYS A 158 -21.78 -13.97 22.03
C LYS A 158 -21.59 -12.52 22.41
N ILE A 159 -20.46 -11.92 22.05
CA ILE A 159 -20.17 -10.51 22.29
C ILE A 159 -20.97 -9.68 21.28
N LEU A 160 -21.80 -8.76 21.75
CA LEU A 160 -22.62 -7.87 20.92
C LEU A 160 -22.00 -6.48 20.83
N PHE A 161 -21.52 -5.94 21.96
CA PHE A 161 -20.91 -4.61 22.04
C PHE A 161 -19.71 -4.65 22.98
N ILE A 162 -18.75 -3.77 22.71
CA ILE A 162 -17.61 -3.43 23.56
C ILE A 162 -17.61 -1.92 23.70
N ASP A 163 -17.77 -1.43 24.94
CA ASP A 163 -18.20 -0.09 25.23
C ASP A 163 -19.44 0.23 24.34
N ASP A 164 -19.55 1.37 23.74
CA ASP A 164 -20.68 1.70 22.88
C ASP A 164 -20.55 1.18 21.43
N LYS A 165 -19.54 0.35 21.13
CA LYS A 165 -19.26 -0.10 19.76
C LYS A 165 -19.81 -1.49 19.50
N LYS A 166 -20.66 -1.62 18.48
CA LYS A 166 -21.17 -2.91 17.99
C LYS A 166 -20.04 -3.77 17.47
N VAL A 167 -20.07 -5.06 17.81
CA VAL A 167 -19.11 -6.07 17.36
C VAL A 167 -19.77 -7.03 16.39
N GLU A 168 -19.18 -7.18 15.21
CA GLU A 168 -19.67 -8.10 14.18
C GLU A 168 -18.78 -9.33 13.99
N SER A 169 -17.49 -9.25 14.38
CA SER A 169 -16.54 -10.33 14.22
C SER A 169 -15.57 -10.44 15.40
N ILE A 170 -14.99 -11.62 15.57
CA ILE A 170 -13.95 -11.86 16.59
C ILE A 170 -12.71 -10.98 16.39
N LEU A 171 -12.38 -10.63 15.15
CA LEU A 171 -11.25 -9.75 14.84
C LEU A 171 -11.48 -8.34 15.38
N GLU A 172 -12.72 -7.86 15.33
CA GLU A 172 -13.09 -6.55 15.89
C GLU A 172 -12.94 -6.53 17.41
N VAL A 173 -13.26 -7.64 18.10
CA VAL A 173 -13.04 -7.78 19.55
C VAL A 173 -11.58 -7.51 19.90
N SER A 174 -10.65 -8.21 19.26
CA SER A 174 -9.23 -8.04 19.49
C SER A 174 -8.76 -6.61 19.21
N THR A 175 -9.25 -6.02 18.12
CA THR A 175 -8.90 -4.66 17.73
C THR A 175 -9.40 -3.65 18.78
N LEU A 176 -10.66 -3.76 19.20
CA LEU A 176 -11.27 -2.83 20.17
C LEU A 176 -10.62 -2.92 21.54
N ILE A 177 -10.27 -4.13 22.00
CA ILE A 177 -9.55 -4.30 23.27
C ILE A 177 -8.16 -3.65 23.19
N ASN A 178 -7.41 -3.88 22.10
CA ASN A 178 -6.04 -3.35 21.95
C ASN A 178 -5.98 -1.82 21.83
N ILE A 179 -7.01 -1.17 21.30
CA ILE A 179 -7.03 0.30 21.20
C ILE A 179 -7.72 0.96 22.39
N SER A 180 -8.36 0.19 23.27
CA SER A 180 -8.98 0.74 24.48
C SER A 180 -7.90 1.20 25.46
N THR A 181 -8.02 2.44 25.92
CA THR A 181 -7.19 3.03 26.98
C THR A 181 -7.88 3.03 28.34
N SER A 182 -9.08 2.46 28.41
CA SER A 182 -9.90 2.43 29.63
C SER A 182 -9.35 1.42 30.63
N GLU A 183 -9.34 1.77 31.91
CA GLU A 183 -8.99 0.82 32.99
C GLU A 183 -9.97 -0.35 33.08
N GLN A 184 -11.20 -0.15 32.59
CA GLN A 184 -12.27 -1.12 32.61
C GLN A 184 -13.08 -1.00 31.33
N ILE A 185 -13.33 -2.12 30.68
CA ILE A 185 -14.04 -2.22 29.40
C ILE A 185 -15.39 -2.90 29.67
N GLU A 186 -16.46 -2.31 29.16
CA GLU A 186 -17.79 -2.88 29.23
C GLU A 186 -18.03 -3.79 28.03
N PHE A 187 -18.49 -5.01 28.29
CA PHE A 187 -18.92 -5.97 27.28
C PHE A 187 -20.42 -6.24 27.43
N ILE A 188 -21.20 -6.00 26.40
CA ILE A 188 -22.57 -6.50 26.32
C ILE A 188 -22.54 -7.81 25.56
N ILE A 189 -22.95 -8.87 26.23
CA ILE A 189 -22.96 -10.23 25.70
C ILE A 189 -24.37 -10.77 25.63
N LEU A 190 -24.60 -11.72 24.73
CA LEU A 190 -25.82 -12.53 24.66
C LEU A 190 -25.49 -13.92 25.24
N ARG A 191 -26.14 -14.27 26.34
CA ARG A 191 -26.10 -15.57 27.00
C ARG A 191 -27.53 -16.08 27.21
N ASP A 192 -27.82 -17.28 26.76
CA ASP A 192 -29.16 -17.91 26.91
C ASP A 192 -30.31 -16.98 26.46
N ASN A 193 -30.13 -16.25 25.36
CA ASN A 193 -31.05 -15.26 24.82
C ASN A 193 -31.29 -14.01 25.70
N GLN A 194 -30.44 -13.77 26.69
CA GLN A 194 -30.49 -12.58 27.54
C GLN A 194 -29.24 -11.73 27.33
N GLU A 195 -29.40 -10.42 27.25
CA GLU A 195 -28.29 -9.48 27.22
C GLU A 195 -27.78 -9.25 28.64
N LEU A 196 -26.47 -9.36 28.83
CA LEU A 196 -25.81 -9.16 30.09
C LEU A 196 -24.64 -8.20 29.90
N SER A 197 -24.47 -7.25 30.82
CA SER A 197 -23.30 -6.39 30.86
C SER A 197 -22.25 -7.01 31.77
N ILE A 198 -21.00 -7.11 31.26
CA ILE A 198 -19.85 -7.62 31.99
C ILE A 198 -18.73 -6.60 31.89
N PHE A 199 -18.17 -6.23 33.02
CA PHE A 199 -17.04 -5.33 33.11
C PHE A 199 -15.75 -6.10 33.30
N VAL A 200 -14.77 -5.84 32.44
CA VAL A 200 -13.46 -6.50 32.44
C VAL A 200 -12.37 -5.48 32.64
N LYS A 201 -11.48 -5.74 33.60
CA LYS A 201 -10.22 -5.02 33.72
C LYS A 201 -9.14 -5.81 32.96
N PRO A 202 -8.69 -5.34 31.78
CA PRO A 202 -7.67 -6.05 31.04
C PRO A 202 -6.35 -6.01 31.78
N ASN A 203 -5.64 -7.12 31.77
CA ASN A 203 -4.25 -7.15 32.23
C ASN A 203 -3.35 -6.87 31.03
N LEU A 204 -2.44 -5.91 31.17
CA LEU A 204 -1.32 -5.80 30.25
C LEU A 204 -0.43 -7.02 30.45
N VAL A 205 -0.42 -7.90 29.47
CA VAL A 205 0.52 -9.00 29.43
C VAL A 205 1.65 -8.57 28.50
N ASP A 206 2.87 -8.57 29.01
CA ASP A 206 4.06 -8.42 28.17
C ASP A 206 4.15 -9.64 27.24
N GLY A 207 3.38 -9.57 26.18
CA GLY A 207 3.36 -10.59 25.15
C GLY A 207 4.51 -10.37 24.17
N LYS A 208 5.25 -11.42 23.85
CA LYS A 208 6.13 -11.40 22.70
C LYS A 208 5.28 -11.29 21.45
N ASP A 209 5.65 -10.38 20.55
CA ASP A 209 5.07 -10.34 19.22
C ASP A 209 5.40 -11.63 18.45
N ALA A 210 4.81 -11.79 17.24
CA ALA A 210 5.08 -12.95 16.38
C ALA A 210 6.57 -13.11 15.99
N PHE A 211 7.41 -12.12 16.31
CA PHE A 211 8.85 -12.08 16.06
C PHE A 211 9.68 -12.26 17.33
N GLY A 212 9.05 -12.42 18.52
CA GLY A 212 9.71 -12.65 19.79
C GLY A 212 10.22 -11.39 20.50
N ASN A 213 9.82 -10.18 20.07
CA ASN A 213 10.14 -8.92 20.72
C ASN A 213 9.14 -8.63 21.86
N TYR A 214 9.62 -7.95 22.92
CA TYR A 214 8.80 -7.44 24.04
C TYR A 214 8.27 -6.05 23.72
#